data_c9cfc9d7ee5a502ad3b9336ff56b444f
#
_entry.id   c9cfc9d7ee5a502ad3b9336ff56b444f
#
_cell.length_a   1.000
_cell.length_b   1.000
_cell.length_c   1.000
_cell.angle_alpha   90.00
_cell.angle_beta   90.00
_cell.angle_gamma   90.00
#
_symmetry.space_group_name_H-M   'P 1'
#
loop_
_entity.id
_entity.type
_entity.pdbx_description
1 polymer ?
#
loop_
_entity_poly.entity_id
_entity_poly.type
_entity_poly.pdbx_seq_one_letter_code
_entity_poly.pdbx_strand_id
1 'polypeptide(L)'
;MIDFLIVEDSNEKFIKIRDLILSINSNFHIKHVGNCYDAMQEMLKRRYAFVILDIQIPNTEKDNVKNPEGGVEILRWIKHKQKRKKISPPRNIIVLTEYPNLKDKYTEENQDYRVFTYLYSSSDLTWKTKITDYVEEYQLTTSDKTLPKNDTKIVFSVHGINTHGEWQDNFDEYIKTNQSEYTHLLYDYQYFPVTSFLYPPRRHIEVERLTREFQLIARTYPNAKVQLVGHSFGTYLIAEALKKIPNEHAPTFDKVVLNGSVLKSGYNWSDIVTKHGITKIVNNCALNDKALLASQVLAVGLGMAGREGFKGSLAGIMANRFYKGGHSACLSTDQFLEWFDLFERSEIAQADYRGKVKISTAIKNTLITLMPTLIPISTVTLLLWFFNS
;
A
#
# COMPACT_ATOMS: atom_id res chain seq x y z
N MET A 1 -4.12 -9.05 6.29
CA MET A 1 -4.91 -8.88 7.55
C MET A 1 -6.12 -8.06 7.20
N ILE A 2 -7.33 -8.44 7.67
CA ILE A 2 -8.56 -7.67 7.41
C ILE A 2 -8.75 -6.68 8.55
N ASP A 3 -8.77 -5.38 8.23
CA ASP A 3 -8.91 -4.29 9.19
C ASP A 3 -10.34 -3.76 9.18
N PHE A 4 -10.94 -3.68 10.37
CA PHE A 4 -12.26 -3.11 10.61
C PHE A 4 -12.16 -1.77 11.33
N LEU A 5 -12.94 -0.79 10.89
CA LEU A 5 -13.25 0.42 11.66
C LEU A 5 -14.70 0.33 12.12
N ILE A 6 -14.93 0.35 13.43
CA ILE A 6 -16.27 0.43 13.99
C ILE A 6 -16.49 1.85 14.52
N VAL A 7 -17.47 2.53 13.96
CA VAL A 7 -17.87 3.89 14.31
C VAL A 7 -19.19 3.83 15.06
N GLU A 8 -19.10 3.86 16.39
CA GLU A 8 -20.23 3.58 17.29
C GLU A 8 -19.98 4.26 18.65
N ASP A 9 -20.91 5.05 19.13
CA ASP A 9 -20.80 5.73 20.42
C ASP A 9 -21.30 4.91 21.61
N SER A 10 -22.15 3.91 21.36
CA SER A 10 -22.61 2.97 22.39
C SER A 10 -21.57 1.87 22.62
N ASN A 11 -20.97 1.84 23.82
CA ASN A 11 -20.01 0.81 24.17
C ASN A 11 -20.63 -0.60 24.19
N GLU A 12 -21.90 -0.73 24.59
CA GLU A 12 -22.61 -2.00 24.58
C GLU A 12 -22.79 -2.55 23.17
N LYS A 13 -23.23 -1.72 22.23
CA LYS A 13 -23.39 -2.09 20.83
C LYS A 13 -22.05 -2.39 20.17
N PHE A 14 -21.03 -1.58 20.44
CA PHE A 14 -19.66 -1.84 19.99
C PHE A 14 -19.16 -3.23 20.43
N ILE A 15 -19.31 -3.60 21.71
CA ILE A 15 -18.86 -4.90 22.22
C ILE A 15 -19.57 -6.04 21.47
N LYS A 16 -20.88 -5.95 21.23
CA LYS A 16 -21.64 -6.99 20.50
C LYS A 16 -21.17 -7.13 19.04
N ILE A 17 -20.88 -6.01 18.38
CA ILE A 17 -20.34 -6.02 17.00
C ILE A 17 -18.91 -6.60 16.98
N ARG A 18 -18.05 -6.16 17.87
CA ARG A 18 -16.67 -6.63 18.01
C ARG A 18 -16.65 -8.15 18.24
N ASP A 19 -17.42 -8.63 19.20
CA ASP A 19 -17.43 -10.05 19.56
C ASP A 19 -17.96 -10.92 18.43
N LEU A 20 -18.95 -10.44 17.67
CA LEU A 20 -19.41 -11.09 16.45
C LEU A 20 -18.26 -11.20 15.41
N ILE A 21 -17.55 -10.11 15.14
CA ILE A 21 -16.47 -10.09 14.15
C ILE A 21 -15.33 -11.02 14.59
N LEU A 22 -14.94 -10.98 15.87
CA LEU A 22 -13.89 -11.85 16.41
C LEU A 22 -14.31 -13.32 16.49
N SER A 23 -15.62 -13.61 16.56
CA SER A 23 -16.12 -15.01 16.48
C SER A 23 -15.97 -15.59 15.07
N ILE A 24 -15.99 -14.77 14.02
CA ILE A 24 -15.73 -15.20 12.64
C ILE A 24 -14.24 -15.51 12.46
N ASN A 25 -13.37 -14.61 12.93
CA ASN A 25 -11.92 -14.82 12.91
C ASN A 25 -11.22 -13.95 13.97
N SER A 26 -10.60 -14.59 14.94
CA SER A 26 -9.90 -13.92 16.04
C SER A 26 -8.69 -13.08 15.63
N ASN A 27 -8.19 -13.24 14.39
CA ASN A 27 -7.04 -12.49 13.86
C ASN A 27 -7.45 -11.17 13.18
N PHE A 28 -8.74 -10.82 13.14
CA PHE A 28 -9.15 -9.53 12.61
C PHE A 28 -8.69 -8.38 13.52
N HIS A 29 -8.22 -7.33 12.89
CA HIS A 29 -7.85 -6.12 13.61
C HIS A 29 -9.05 -5.15 13.63
N ILE A 30 -9.44 -4.71 14.82
CA ILE A 30 -10.58 -3.84 15.01
C ILE A 30 -10.12 -2.52 15.63
N LYS A 31 -10.42 -1.40 14.96
CA LYS A 31 -10.30 -0.05 15.50
C LYS A 31 -11.69 0.45 15.84
N HIS A 32 -11.87 1.00 17.03
CA HIS A 32 -13.09 1.64 17.50
C HIS A 32 -12.92 3.15 17.63
N VAL A 33 -13.94 3.89 17.22
CA VAL A 33 -14.08 5.33 17.43
C VAL A 33 -15.55 5.67 17.68
N GLY A 34 -15.81 6.67 18.52
CA GLY A 34 -17.17 7.02 18.98
C GLY A 34 -17.76 8.25 18.30
N ASN A 35 -17.11 8.89 17.33
CA ASN A 35 -17.57 10.16 16.74
C ASN A 35 -17.11 10.32 15.29
N CYS A 36 -17.74 11.31 14.60
CA CYS A 36 -17.49 11.59 13.19
C CYS A 36 -16.03 12.04 12.93
N TYR A 37 -15.53 12.93 13.76
CA TYR A 37 -14.18 13.52 13.56
C TYR A 37 -13.11 12.44 13.63
N ASP A 38 -13.13 11.60 14.67
CA ASP A 38 -12.13 10.55 14.83
C ASP A 38 -12.25 9.48 13.73
N ALA A 39 -13.47 9.16 13.27
CA ALA A 39 -13.68 8.26 12.15
C ALA A 39 -13.03 8.80 10.87
N MET A 40 -13.22 10.09 10.57
CA MET A 40 -12.61 10.75 9.42
C MET A 40 -11.07 10.80 9.54
N GLN A 41 -10.54 11.08 10.75
CA GLN A 41 -9.09 11.09 10.99
C GLN A 41 -8.48 9.69 10.83
N GLU A 42 -9.16 8.64 11.29
CA GLU A 42 -8.70 7.26 11.10
C GLU A 42 -8.70 6.86 9.62
N MET A 43 -9.72 7.22 8.85
CA MET A 43 -9.78 6.95 7.41
C MET A 43 -8.79 7.81 6.57
N LEU A 44 -8.28 8.92 7.12
CA LEU A 44 -7.14 9.64 6.53
C LEU A 44 -5.80 8.93 6.75
N LYS A 45 -5.69 8.13 7.83
CA LYS A 45 -4.44 7.43 8.18
C LYS A 45 -4.31 6.09 7.47
N ARG A 46 -5.42 5.39 7.18
CA ARG A 46 -5.39 4.05 6.57
C ARG A 46 -6.70 3.67 5.88
N ARG A 47 -6.59 2.72 4.95
CA ARG A 47 -7.75 2.10 4.31
C ARG A 47 -8.23 0.95 5.18
N TYR A 48 -9.52 0.87 5.40
CA TYR A 48 -10.16 -0.24 6.07
C TYR A 48 -10.81 -1.17 5.05
N ALA A 49 -10.76 -2.48 5.32
CA ALA A 49 -11.50 -3.46 4.53
C ALA A 49 -13.00 -3.31 4.78
N PHE A 50 -13.37 -3.05 6.04
CA PHE A 50 -14.74 -2.80 6.46
C PHE A 50 -14.83 -1.57 7.34
N VAL A 51 -15.85 -0.75 7.10
CA VAL A 51 -16.30 0.28 8.04
C VAL A 51 -17.71 -0.08 8.46
N ILE A 52 -17.93 -0.32 9.76
CA ILE A 52 -19.25 -0.49 10.35
C ILE A 52 -19.62 0.82 11.02
N LEU A 53 -20.72 1.41 10.62
CA LEU A 53 -21.06 2.80 10.89
C LEU A 53 -22.46 2.91 11.45
N ASP A 54 -22.61 3.50 12.65
CA ASP A 54 -23.91 3.98 13.09
C ASP A 54 -24.25 5.33 12.43
N ILE A 55 -25.57 5.58 12.24
CA ILE A 55 -26.06 6.84 11.67
C ILE A 55 -26.02 7.96 12.69
N GLN A 56 -26.45 7.68 13.93
CA GLN A 56 -26.58 8.68 14.99
C GLN A 56 -25.39 8.66 15.92
N ILE A 57 -24.37 9.44 15.60
CA ILE A 57 -23.14 9.56 16.37
C ILE A 57 -22.79 11.03 16.60
N PRO A 58 -22.10 11.40 17.69
CA PRO A 58 -21.66 12.78 17.92
C PRO A 58 -20.62 13.21 16.87
N ASN A 59 -20.53 14.52 16.62
CA ASN A 59 -19.53 15.04 15.69
C ASN A 59 -18.11 14.95 16.25
N THR A 60 -17.94 15.23 17.54
CA THR A 60 -16.67 15.17 18.27
C THR A 60 -16.84 14.51 19.63
N GLU A 61 -15.75 14.10 20.28
CA GLU A 61 -15.75 13.54 21.63
C GLU A 61 -16.35 14.49 22.69
N LYS A 62 -16.33 15.80 22.42
CA LYS A 62 -16.83 16.83 23.36
C LYS A 62 -18.34 17.09 23.24
N ASP A 63 -18.98 16.56 22.22
CA ASP A 63 -20.39 16.80 21.96
C ASP A 63 -21.26 15.88 22.82
N ASN A 64 -22.09 16.46 23.65
CA ASN A 64 -23.06 15.72 24.48
C ASN A 64 -24.34 15.31 23.71
N VAL A 65 -24.46 15.72 22.46
CA VAL A 65 -25.64 15.46 21.61
C VAL A 65 -25.21 14.70 20.36
N LYS A 66 -25.95 13.63 20.06
CA LYS A 66 -25.72 12.88 18.82
C LYS A 66 -26.18 13.70 17.62
N ASN A 67 -25.35 13.71 16.58
CA ASN A 67 -25.77 14.20 15.26
C ASN A 67 -26.67 13.14 14.61
N PRO A 68 -27.94 13.46 14.33
CA PRO A 68 -28.87 12.49 13.74
C PRO A 68 -28.47 12.03 12.32
N GLU A 69 -27.56 12.74 11.66
CA GLU A 69 -27.03 12.42 10.33
C GLU A 69 -25.52 12.19 10.34
N GLY A 70 -24.88 12.02 11.49
CA GLY A 70 -23.42 11.94 11.61
C GLY A 70 -22.79 10.86 10.73
N GLY A 71 -23.37 9.66 10.69
CA GLY A 71 -22.93 8.60 9.79
C GLY A 71 -23.07 8.95 8.31
N VAL A 72 -24.14 9.66 7.95
CA VAL A 72 -24.37 10.12 6.56
C VAL A 72 -23.36 11.19 6.16
N GLU A 73 -23.01 12.09 7.07
CA GLU A 73 -21.96 13.08 6.84
C GLU A 73 -20.61 12.42 6.57
N ILE A 74 -20.29 11.34 7.28
CA ILE A 74 -19.10 10.53 6.99
C ILE A 74 -19.15 9.96 5.58
N LEU A 75 -20.28 9.40 5.13
CA LEU A 75 -20.43 8.86 3.78
C LEU A 75 -20.26 9.96 2.70
N ARG A 76 -20.88 11.13 2.90
CA ARG A 76 -20.70 12.30 2.03
C ARG A 76 -19.25 12.77 1.99
N TRP A 77 -18.57 12.77 3.14
CA TRP A 77 -17.17 13.13 3.26
C TRP A 77 -16.27 12.13 2.51
N ILE A 78 -16.49 10.82 2.65
CA ILE A 78 -15.78 9.78 1.90
C ILE A 78 -15.90 10.06 0.41
N LYS A 79 -17.12 10.29 -0.11
CA LYS A 79 -17.40 10.62 -1.52
C LYS A 79 -16.63 11.84 -2.00
N HIS A 80 -16.65 12.90 -1.20
CA HIS A 80 -15.96 14.14 -1.52
C HIS A 80 -14.44 13.97 -1.56
N LYS A 81 -13.88 13.25 -0.58
CA LYS A 81 -12.43 13.01 -0.50
C LYS A 81 -11.95 12.05 -1.59
N GLN A 82 -12.74 11.03 -1.92
CA GLN A 82 -12.46 10.10 -3.00
C GLN A 82 -12.40 10.82 -4.35
N LYS A 83 -13.38 11.67 -4.68
CA LYS A 83 -13.37 12.47 -5.91
C LYS A 83 -12.11 13.34 -6.05
N ARG A 84 -11.56 13.80 -4.92
CA ARG A 84 -10.32 14.59 -4.86
C ARG A 84 -9.06 13.74 -4.71
N LYS A 85 -9.16 12.40 -4.78
CA LYS A 85 -8.04 11.46 -4.58
C LYS A 85 -7.26 11.69 -3.27
N LYS A 86 -7.97 12.11 -2.21
CA LYS A 86 -7.36 12.40 -0.90
C LYS A 86 -7.44 11.23 0.09
N ILE A 87 -8.25 10.22 -0.21
CA ILE A 87 -8.35 8.97 0.56
C ILE A 87 -8.55 7.80 -0.39
N SER A 88 -8.10 6.61 0.01
CA SER A 88 -8.63 5.35 -0.52
C SER A 88 -9.90 5.00 0.24
N PRO A 89 -11.06 4.91 -0.44
CA PRO A 89 -12.31 4.60 0.25
C PRO A 89 -12.22 3.21 0.87
N PRO A 90 -12.96 2.95 1.97
CA PRO A 90 -13.15 1.61 2.50
C PRO A 90 -13.66 0.68 1.39
N ARG A 91 -13.23 -0.60 1.43
CA ARG A 91 -13.72 -1.56 0.42
C ARG A 91 -15.20 -1.88 0.61
N ASN A 92 -15.63 -1.94 1.86
CA ASN A 92 -17.01 -2.26 2.24
C ASN A 92 -17.48 -1.34 3.36
N ILE A 93 -18.71 -0.87 3.26
CA ILE A 93 -19.32 -0.06 4.29
C ILE A 93 -20.63 -0.73 4.72
N ILE A 94 -20.78 -0.99 6.01
CA ILE A 94 -21.99 -1.52 6.62
C ILE A 94 -22.55 -0.45 7.54
N VAL A 95 -23.75 0.01 7.26
CA VAL A 95 -24.49 0.90 8.16
C VAL A 95 -25.38 0.04 9.06
N LEU A 96 -25.25 0.24 10.37
CA LEU A 96 -25.97 -0.51 11.37
C LEU A 96 -26.71 0.44 12.31
N THR A 97 -27.99 0.70 12.05
CA THR A 97 -28.81 1.67 12.77
C THR A 97 -29.94 1.01 13.56
N GLU A 98 -30.32 1.61 14.70
CA GLU A 98 -31.46 1.21 15.48
C GLU A 98 -32.79 1.80 14.95
N TYR A 99 -32.73 2.71 13.98
CA TYR A 99 -33.88 3.50 13.51
C TYR A 99 -34.36 3.06 12.13
N PRO A 100 -35.55 2.41 12.04
CA PRO A 100 -36.11 1.92 10.77
C PRO A 100 -36.28 3.01 9.71
N ASN A 101 -36.77 4.18 10.12
CA ASN A 101 -37.05 5.33 9.23
C ASN A 101 -35.73 5.85 8.58
N LEU A 102 -34.62 5.76 9.28
CA LEU A 102 -33.30 6.17 8.75
C LEU A 102 -32.77 5.13 7.78
N LYS A 103 -33.01 3.84 8.04
CA LYS A 103 -32.63 2.78 7.11
C LYS A 103 -33.21 3.03 5.72
N ASP A 104 -34.51 3.27 5.61
CA ASP A 104 -35.22 3.42 4.32
C ASP A 104 -34.77 4.69 3.60
N LYS A 105 -34.72 5.82 4.33
CA LYS A 105 -34.24 7.12 3.79
C LYS A 105 -32.84 7.04 3.18
N TYR A 106 -31.91 6.30 3.79
CA TYR A 106 -30.53 6.28 3.35
C TYR A 106 -30.17 5.10 2.46
N THR A 107 -31.03 4.11 2.32
CA THR A 107 -30.85 3.03 1.34
C THR A 107 -30.87 3.57 -0.09
N GLU A 108 -31.73 4.56 -0.39
CA GLU A 108 -31.78 5.20 -1.72
C GLU A 108 -30.57 6.12 -1.99
N GLU A 109 -30.12 6.89 -0.99
CA GLU A 109 -28.94 7.78 -1.13
C GLU A 109 -27.62 6.99 -1.29
N ASN A 110 -27.59 5.74 -0.84
CA ASN A 110 -26.38 4.94 -0.73
C ASN A 110 -26.18 3.93 -1.87
N GLN A 111 -27.07 3.88 -2.88
CA GLN A 111 -26.94 2.95 -4.03
C GLN A 111 -25.61 3.11 -4.82
N ASP A 112 -25.02 4.30 -4.78
CA ASP A 112 -23.71 4.59 -5.43
C ASP A 112 -22.48 4.02 -4.71
N TYR A 113 -22.68 3.47 -3.51
CA TYR A 113 -21.67 2.78 -2.73
C TYR A 113 -22.08 1.34 -2.51
N ARG A 114 -21.15 0.42 -2.40
CA ARG A 114 -21.41 -0.89 -1.80
C ARG A 114 -21.66 -0.72 -0.30
N VAL A 115 -22.72 0.01 0.05
CA VAL A 115 -23.16 0.27 1.41
C VAL A 115 -24.36 -0.62 1.70
N PHE A 116 -24.20 -1.51 2.67
CA PHE A 116 -25.29 -2.35 3.14
C PHE A 116 -25.85 -1.74 4.41
N THR A 117 -27.14 -1.47 4.44
CA THR A 117 -27.83 -0.88 5.61
C THR A 117 -28.67 -1.93 6.30
N TYR A 118 -28.37 -2.21 7.56
CA TYR A 118 -29.09 -3.17 8.39
C TYR A 118 -29.69 -2.49 9.62
N LEU A 119 -30.82 -3.03 10.08
CA LEU A 119 -31.43 -2.63 11.35
C LEU A 119 -30.75 -3.41 12.48
N TYR A 120 -30.18 -2.67 13.44
CA TYR A 120 -29.68 -3.27 14.67
C TYR A 120 -30.85 -3.48 15.64
N SER A 121 -30.92 -4.65 16.23
CA SER A 121 -31.86 -4.98 17.33
C SER A 121 -31.15 -5.92 18.31
N SER A 122 -31.42 -5.72 19.58
CA SER A 122 -30.95 -6.64 20.62
C SER A 122 -31.74 -7.95 20.66
N SER A 123 -32.98 -7.95 20.17
CA SER A 123 -33.90 -9.10 20.14
C SER A 123 -33.93 -9.82 18.80
N ASP A 124 -33.68 -9.11 17.69
CA ASP A 124 -33.60 -9.69 16.35
C ASP A 124 -32.12 -9.83 15.93
N LEU A 125 -31.67 -11.07 15.76
CA LEU A 125 -30.29 -11.40 15.42
C LEU A 125 -30.03 -11.41 13.90
N THR A 126 -31.00 -11.02 13.07
CA THR A 126 -30.85 -11.02 11.60
C THR A 126 -29.67 -10.21 11.11
N TRP A 127 -29.37 -9.09 11.76
CA TRP A 127 -28.20 -8.28 11.44
C TRP A 127 -26.87 -9.04 11.65
N LYS A 128 -26.81 -9.91 12.66
CA LYS A 128 -25.60 -10.73 12.92
C LYS A 128 -25.35 -11.69 11.76
N THR A 129 -26.38 -12.44 11.37
CA THR A 129 -26.29 -13.36 10.23
C THR A 129 -25.86 -12.62 8.97
N LYS A 130 -26.47 -11.45 8.68
CA LYS A 130 -26.11 -10.65 7.49
C LYS A 130 -24.68 -10.14 7.51
N ILE A 131 -24.16 -9.70 8.65
CA ILE A 131 -22.77 -9.28 8.78
C ILE A 131 -21.84 -10.49 8.65
N THR A 132 -22.17 -11.62 9.30
CA THR A 132 -21.38 -12.85 9.21
C THR A 132 -21.30 -13.33 7.77
N ASP A 133 -22.43 -13.52 7.09
CA ASP A 133 -22.49 -13.97 5.69
C ASP A 133 -21.63 -13.06 4.80
N TYR A 134 -21.74 -11.73 4.98
CA TYR A 134 -21.02 -10.78 4.15
C TYR A 134 -19.50 -10.76 4.42
N VAL A 135 -19.09 -10.91 5.68
CA VAL A 135 -17.67 -10.99 6.04
C VAL A 135 -17.08 -12.33 5.60
N GLU A 136 -17.82 -13.43 5.75
CA GLU A 136 -17.41 -14.75 5.26
C GLU A 136 -17.33 -14.80 3.74
N GLU A 137 -18.31 -14.26 3.02
CA GLU A 137 -18.29 -14.12 1.56
C GLU A 137 -17.08 -13.27 1.12
N TYR A 138 -16.81 -12.16 1.81
CA TYR A 138 -15.62 -11.36 1.54
C TYR A 138 -14.33 -12.12 1.85
N GLN A 139 -14.29 -12.90 2.93
CA GLN A 139 -13.16 -13.79 3.21
C GLN A 139 -13.02 -14.84 2.12
N LEU A 140 -14.12 -15.47 1.69
CA LEU A 140 -14.12 -16.45 0.61
C LEU A 140 -13.67 -15.79 -0.71
N THR A 141 -14.22 -14.66 -1.10
CA THR A 141 -13.83 -13.93 -2.31
C THR A 141 -12.42 -13.34 -2.25
N THR A 142 -11.92 -13.04 -1.06
CA THR A 142 -10.49 -12.71 -0.82
C THR A 142 -9.64 -13.96 -0.56
N SER A 143 -10.25 -15.06 -0.10
CA SER A 143 -9.64 -16.38 0.15
C SER A 143 -9.94 -17.40 -0.94
N ASP A 144 -10.84 -17.15 -1.90
CA ASP A 144 -11.01 -17.90 -3.16
C ASP A 144 -9.83 -17.69 -4.15
N LYS A 145 -8.85 -16.98 -3.73
CA LYS A 145 -7.50 -17.38 -4.00
C LYS A 145 -7.29 -18.71 -3.27
N THR A 146 -7.87 -19.79 -3.86
CA THR A 146 -7.64 -21.20 -3.55
C THR A 146 -6.58 -21.41 -2.48
N LEU A 147 -6.90 -22.20 -1.43
CA LEU A 147 -5.83 -22.88 -0.63
C LEU A 147 -4.75 -23.29 -1.63
N PRO A 148 -3.50 -22.83 -1.47
CA PRO A 148 -2.52 -22.91 -2.53
C PRO A 148 -2.35 -24.36 -2.93
N LYS A 149 -2.59 -24.67 -4.21
CA LYS A 149 -1.95 -25.83 -4.85
C LYS A 149 -0.48 -25.75 -4.49
N ASN A 150 0.18 -26.86 -4.29
CA ASN A 150 1.59 -26.95 -3.83
C ASN A 150 2.61 -26.06 -4.57
N ASP A 151 2.22 -25.35 -5.63
CA ASP A 151 3.05 -24.49 -6.47
C ASP A 151 2.41 -23.10 -6.69
N THR A 152 1.95 -22.42 -5.63
CA THR A 152 1.34 -21.09 -5.77
C THR A 152 2.38 -20.05 -6.21
N LYS A 153 2.14 -19.42 -7.36
CA LYS A 153 2.92 -18.27 -7.83
C LYS A 153 2.32 -16.98 -7.27
N ILE A 154 3.10 -16.22 -6.53
CA ILE A 154 2.67 -14.97 -5.92
C ILE A 154 3.41 -13.80 -6.55
N VAL A 155 2.69 -12.75 -6.90
CA VAL A 155 3.26 -11.43 -7.13
C VAL A 155 2.86 -10.53 -5.97
N PHE A 156 3.85 -9.98 -5.27
CA PHE A 156 3.65 -9.05 -4.17
C PHE A 156 4.10 -7.66 -4.58
N SER A 157 3.19 -6.69 -4.54
CA SER A 157 3.47 -5.33 -5.01
C SER A 157 3.43 -4.30 -3.89
N VAL A 158 4.35 -3.31 -3.95
CA VAL A 158 4.51 -2.23 -2.97
C VAL A 158 4.56 -0.89 -3.69
N HIS A 159 3.59 0.00 -3.39
CA HIS A 159 3.49 1.31 -4.03
C HIS A 159 4.45 2.37 -3.44
N GLY A 160 4.44 3.60 -3.97
CA GLY A 160 5.24 4.75 -3.52
C GLY A 160 4.51 5.64 -2.51
N ILE A 161 5.09 6.83 -2.25
CA ILE A 161 4.48 7.89 -1.43
C ILE A 161 3.47 8.71 -2.23
N ASN A 162 2.61 9.46 -1.52
CA ASN A 162 1.59 10.35 -2.11
C ASN A 162 0.66 9.69 -3.14
N THR A 163 0.49 8.38 -3.05
CA THR A 163 -0.39 7.59 -3.90
C THR A 163 -1.12 6.57 -3.05
N HIS A 164 -2.26 6.11 -3.52
CA HIS A 164 -2.99 4.98 -2.96
C HIS A 164 -2.77 3.70 -3.78
N GLY A 165 -1.76 3.70 -4.64
CA GLY A 165 -1.41 2.53 -5.43
C GLY A 165 -2.29 2.30 -6.66
N GLU A 166 -2.79 3.37 -7.32
CA GLU A 166 -3.68 3.24 -8.49
C GLU A 166 -3.11 2.31 -9.58
N TRP A 167 -1.78 2.28 -9.74
CA TRP A 167 -1.15 1.35 -10.69
C TRP A 167 -1.29 -0.12 -10.26
N GLN A 168 -1.42 -0.39 -8.96
CA GLN A 168 -1.61 -1.76 -8.44
C GLN A 168 -3.01 -2.27 -8.77
N ASP A 169 -4.02 -1.40 -8.81
CA ASP A 169 -5.37 -1.77 -9.25
C ASP A 169 -5.37 -2.18 -10.73
N ASN A 170 -4.69 -1.39 -11.60
CA ASN A 170 -4.51 -1.74 -13.01
C ASN A 170 -3.69 -3.03 -13.20
N PHE A 171 -2.69 -3.23 -12.36
CA PHE A 171 -1.86 -4.43 -12.37
C PHE A 171 -2.65 -5.67 -11.89
N ASP A 172 -3.49 -5.51 -10.87
CA ASP A 172 -4.38 -6.57 -10.39
C ASP A 172 -5.39 -6.99 -11.47
N GLU A 173 -5.98 -6.03 -12.18
CA GLU A 173 -6.87 -6.30 -13.31
C GLU A 173 -6.13 -7.02 -14.45
N TYR A 174 -4.90 -6.59 -14.76
CA TYR A 174 -4.06 -7.25 -15.76
C TYR A 174 -3.76 -8.71 -15.38
N ILE A 175 -3.41 -8.98 -14.12
CA ILE A 175 -3.14 -10.33 -13.63
C ILE A 175 -4.39 -11.21 -13.74
N LYS A 176 -5.53 -10.74 -13.28
CA LYS A 176 -6.79 -11.48 -13.34
C LYS A 176 -7.19 -11.85 -14.76
N THR A 177 -6.89 -10.98 -15.72
CA THR A 177 -7.28 -11.16 -17.11
C THR A 177 -6.28 -12.02 -17.88
N ASN A 178 -4.97 -11.86 -17.66
CA ASN A 178 -3.92 -12.41 -18.52
C ASN A 178 -3.02 -13.45 -17.84
N GLN A 179 -3.00 -13.50 -16.49
CA GLN A 179 -2.05 -14.30 -15.71
C GLN A 179 -2.75 -14.93 -14.49
N SER A 180 -3.88 -15.58 -14.73
CA SER A 180 -4.78 -16.09 -13.68
C SER A 180 -4.16 -17.14 -12.74
N GLU A 181 -3.01 -17.74 -13.12
CA GLU A 181 -2.23 -18.64 -12.28
C GLU A 181 -1.46 -17.94 -11.16
N TYR A 182 -1.31 -16.61 -11.25
CA TYR A 182 -0.67 -15.79 -10.20
C TYR A 182 -1.68 -15.26 -9.21
N THR A 183 -1.30 -15.30 -7.94
CA THR A 183 -2.00 -14.59 -6.88
C THR A 183 -1.34 -13.24 -6.65
N HIS A 184 -2.06 -12.15 -6.86
CA HIS A 184 -1.57 -10.82 -6.58
C HIS A 184 -1.88 -10.41 -5.13
N LEU A 185 -0.84 -10.11 -4.36
CA LEU A 185 -0.93 -9.55 -3.02
C LEU A 185 -0.44 -8.11 -3.06
N LEU A 186 -1.29 -7.18 -2.62
CA LEU A 186 -0.97 -5.76 -2.56
C LEU A 186 -0.56 -5.39 -1.14
N TYR A 187 0.59 -4.73 -0.98
CA TYR A 187 0.92 -4.08 0.27
C TYR A 187 0.33 -2.68 0.31
N ASP A 188 -0.77 -2.54 1.03
CA ASP A 188 -1.47 -1.27 1.22
C ASP A 188 -1.05 -0.67 2.57
N TYR A 189 0.02 0.13 2.57
CA TYR A 189 0.51 0.82 3.77
C TYR A 189 -0.02 2.25 3.91
N GLN A 190 -1.10 2.57 3.20
CA GLN A 190 -1.79 3.86 3.27
C GLN A 190 -1.08 5.02 2.54
N TYR A 191 -1.78 6.16 2.55
CA TYR A 191 -1.19 7.41 2.11
C TYR A 191 0.01 7.79 3.01
N PHE A 192 1.21 7.58 2.49
CA PHE A 192 2.43 7.93 3.19
C PHE A 192 2.86 9.34 2.74
N PRO A 193 2.68 10.38 3.60
CA PRO A 193 2.98 11.75 3.20
C PRO A 193 4.49 11.98 3.06
N VAL A 194 4.87 12.97 2.24
CA VAL A 194 6.27 13.36 2.04
C VAL A 194 6.99 13.63 3.36
N THR A 195 6.32 14.26 4.32
CA THR A 195 6.90 14.55 5.65
C THR A 195 7.33 13.28 6.39
N SER A 196 6.50 12.23 6.35
CA SER A 196 6.84 10.91 6.92
C SER A 196 7.97 10.23 6.16
N PHE A 197 7.99 10.38 4.83
CA PHE A 197 9.06 9.87 3.98
C PHE A 197 10.42 10.54 4.27
N LEU A 198 10.44 11.83 4.55
CA LEU A 198 11.67 12.56 4.90
C LEU A 198 12.20 12.18 6.29
N TYR A 199 11.34 11.67 7.19
CA TYR A 199 11.70 11.35 8.57
C TYR A 199 12.11 9.87 8.74
N PRO A 200 13.42 9.55 8.94
CA PRO A 200 13.92 8.17 8.98
C PRO A 200 13.19 7.22 9.93
N PRO A 201 12.82 7.60 11.17
CA PRO A 201 12.11 6.70 12.08
C PRO A 201 10.76 6.22 11.54
N ARG A 202 10.01 7.07 10.80
CA ARG A 202 8.74 6.66 10.17
C ARG A 202 8.94 5.62 9.08
N ARG A 203 9.99 5.78 8.26
CA ARG A 203 10.37 4.77 7.26
C ARG A 203 10.72 3.43 7.92
N HIS A 204 11.44 3.47 9.04
CA HIS A 204 11.81 2.26 9.78
C HIS A 204 10.60 1.49 10.31
N ILE A 205 9.61 2.20 10.86
CA ILE A 205 8.34 1.58 11.30
C ILE A 205 7.65 0.87 10.13
N GLU A 206 7.67 1.46 8.93
CA GLU A 206 7.03 0.85 7.76
C GLU A 206 7.80 -0.37 7.25
N VAL A 207 9.13 -0.35 7.31
CA VAL A 207 9.97 -1.53 7.05
C VAL A 207 9.63 -2.68 8.00
N GLU A 208 9.43 -2.39 9.30
CA GLU A 208 9.01 -3.41 10.28
C GLU A 208 7.65 -4.03 9.94
N ARG A 209 6.71 -3.20 9.48
CA ARG A 209 5.39 -3.67 9.08
C ARG A 209 5.48 -4.59 7.85
N LEU A 210 6.22 -4.17 6.81
CA LEU A 210 6.43 -5.00 5.63
C LEU A 210 7.17 -6.30 5.95
N THR A 211 8.13 -6.26 6.88
CA THR A 211 8.81 -7.48 7.35
C THR A 211 7.83 -8.48 7.96
N ARG A 212 6.86 -8.00 8.75
CA ARG A 212 5.79 -8.86 9.30
C ARG A 212 4.85 -9.41 8.23
N GLU A 213 4.54 -8.62 7.20
CA GLU A 213 3.76 -9.12 6.05
C GLU A 213 4.49 -10.24 5.32
N PHE A 214 5.79 -10.14 5.11
CA PHE A 214 6.57 -11.26 4.54
C PHE A 214 6.53 -12.51 5.41
N GLN A 215 6.62 -12.36 6.73
CA GLN A 215 6.47 -13.50 7.66
C GLN A 215 5.08 -14.12 7.59
N LEU A 216 4.04 -13.29 7.43
CA LEU A 216 2.67 -13.77 7.26
C LEU A 216 2.51 -14.55 5.95
N ILE A 217 3.07 -14.04 4.84
CA ILE A 217 3.07 -14.75 3.54
C ILE A 217 3.77 -16.10 3.66
N ALA A 218 4.92 -16.17 4.34
CA ALA A 218 5.64 -17.43 4.54
C ALA A 218 4.80 -18.48 5.29
N ARG A 219 4.00 -18.05 6.27
CA ARG A 219 3.11 -18.93 7.03
C ARG A 219 1.87 -19.34 6.26
N THR A 220 1.30 -18.40 5.49
CA THR A 220 0.05 -18.62 4.75
C THR A 220 0.28 -19.42 3.47
N TYR A 221 1.45 -19.23 2.85
CA TYR A 221 1.82 -19.82 1.56
C TYR A 221 3.23 -20.46 1.63
N PRO A 222 3.42 -21.53 2.42
CA PRO A 222 4.76 -22.03 2.76
C PRO A 222 5.58 -22.52 1.57
N ASN A 223 4.93 -22.91 0.45
CA ASN A 223 5.60 -23.39 -0.76
C ASN A 223 5.54 -22.40 -1.93
N ALA A 224 5.03 -21.17 -1.69
CA ALA A 224 4.88 -20.21 -2.78
C ALA A 224 6.21 -19.58 -3.18
N LYS A 225 6.40 -19.41 -4.50
CA LYS A 225 7.43 -18.52 -5.05
C LYS A 225 6.88 -17.10 -5.15
N VAL A 226 7.54 -16.16 -4.48
CA VAL A 226 7.11 -14.76 -4.39
C VAL A 226 7.96 -13.89 -5.30
N GLN A 227 7.29 -13.26 -6.27
CA GLN A 227 7.85 -12.22 -7.13
C GLN A 227 7.57 -10.85 -6.48
N LEU A 228 8.56 -10.00 -6.35
CA LEU A 228 8.42 -8.68 -5.72
C LEU A 228 8.41 -7.57 -6.75
N VAL A 229 7.45 -6.66 -6.66
CA VAL A 229 7.38 -5.47 -7.51
C VAL A 229 7.28 -4.23 -6.64
N GLY A 230 8.26 -3.35 -6.70
CA GLY A 230 8.28 -2.09 -5.97
C GLY A 230 8.27 -0.87 -6.87
N HIS A 231 7.56 0.19 -6.45
CA HIS A 231 7.63 1.50 -7.07
C HIS A 231 8.04 2.56 -6.07
N SER A 232 8.97 3.43 -6.47
CA SER A 232 9.40 4.59 -5.67
C SER A 232 9.82 4.18 -4.24
N PHE A 233 9.17 4.70 -3.20
CA PHE A 233 9.43 4.33 -1.81
C PHE A 233 9.22 2.85 -1.53
N GLY A 234 8.31 2.18 -2.25
CA GLY A 234 8.13 0.73 -2.16
C GLY A 234 9.40 -0.05 -2.45
N THR A 235 10.31 0.46 -3.29
CA THR A 235 11.61 -0.16 -3.57
C THR A 235 12.53 -0.17 -2.36
N TYR A 236 12.50 0.91 -1.57
CA TYR A 236 13.23 1.01 -0.30
C TYR A 236 12.65 0.05 0.75
N LEU A 237 11.32 0.02 0.87
CA LEU A 237 10.65 -0.87 1.81
C LEU A 237 10.98 -2.34 1.53
N ILE A 238 10.90 -2.77 0.27
CA ILE A 238 11.27 -4.14 -0.15
C ILE A 238 12.73 -4.44 0.20
N ALA A 239 13.67 -3.58 -0.18
CA ALA A 239 15.09 -3.82 0.03
C ALA A 239 15.45 -3.92 1.52
N GLU A 240 14.93 -3.00 2.35
CA GLU A 240 15.22 -3.01 3.78
C GLU A 240 14.49 -4.14 4.53
N ALA A 241 13.27 -4.51 4.11
CA ALA A 241 12.57 -5.66 4.68
C ALA A 241 13.27 -6.98 4.34
N LEU A 242 13.74 -7.17 3.10
CA LEU A 242 14.55 -8.32 2.69
C LEU A 242 15.86 -8.41 3.49
N LYS A 243 16.52 -7.28 3.68
CA LYS A 243 17.73 -7.23 4.51
C LYS A 243 17.46 -7.65 5.95
N LYS A 244 16.30 -7.26 6.49
CA LYS A 244 15.93 -7.46 7.90
C LYS A 244 15.39 -8.85 8.19
N ILE A 245 14.48 -9.38 7.37
CA ILE A 245 13.78 -10.65 7.65
C ILE A 245 14.77 -11.81 7.77
N PRO A 246 14.75 -12.62 8.87
CA PRO A 246 15.51 -13.85 8.94
C PRO A 246 15.08 -14.84 7.86
N ASN A 247 16.03 -15.60 7.29
CA ASN A 247 15.75 -16.51 6.18
C ASN A 247 14.73 -17.60 6.55
N GLU A 248 14.81 -18.12 7.78
CA GLU A 248 13.90 -19.14 8.32
C GLU A 248 12.45 -18.65 8.49
N HIS A 249 12.22 -17.34 8.42
CA HIS A 249 10.89 -16.72 8.52
C HIS A 249 10.44 -16.05 7.22
N ALA A 250 11.26 -16.13 6.18
CA ALA A 250 10.98 -15.54 4.89
C ALA A 250 10.26 -16.53 3.96
N PRO A 251 9.37 -16.05 3.07
CA PRO A 251 8.89 -16.86 1.96
C PRO A 251 10.02 -17.08 0.95
N THR A 252 9.84 -18.00 0.01
CA THR A 252 10.79 -18.17 -1.10
C THR A 252 10.67 -17.02 -2.07
N PHE A 253 11.56 -16.03 -1.97
CA PHE A 253 11.64 -14.95 -2.96
C PHE A 253 12.38 -15.43 -4.21
N ASP A 254 11.90 -15.06 -5.40
CA ASP A 254 12.55 -15.47 -6.65
C ASP A 254 13.07 -14.27 -7.44
N LYS A 255 12.19 -13.36 -7.87
CA LYS A 255 12.58 -12.21 -8.70
C LYS A 255 12.08 -10.89 -8.12
N VAL A 256 12.82 -9.82 -8.38
CA VAL A 256 12.55 -8.47 -7.85
C VAL A 256 12.55 -7.47 -9.00
N VAL A 257 11.46 -6.73 -9.15
CA VAL A 257 11.32 -5.62 -10.08
C VAL A 257 11.22 -4.31 -9.29
N LEU A 258 12.12 -3.39 -9.58
CA LEU A 258 12.20 -2.09 -8.93
C LEU A 258 11.93 -0.99 -9.97
N ASN A 259 10.92 -0.17 -9.75
CA ASN A 259 10.53 0.91 -10.66
C ASN A 259 10.76 2.26 -9.98
N GLY A 260 11.56 3.14 -10.58
CA GLY A 260 11.86 4.45 -9.99
C GLY A 260 12.47 4.35 -8.58
N SER A 261 13.51 3.53 -8.42
CA SER A 261 14.09 3.19 -7.11
C SER A 261 14.71 4.40 -6.41
N VAL A 262 14.31 4.62 -5.15
CA VAL A 262 14.87 5.65 -4.24
C VAL A 262 16.09 5.16 -3.45
N LEU A 263 16.60 3.98 -3.74
CA LEU A 263 17.82 3.46 -3.13
C LEU A 263 19.05 4.19 -3.67
N LYS A 264 20.14 4.15 -2.90
CA LYS A 264 21.44 4.64 -3.39
C LYS A 264 21.96 3.76 -4.52
N SER A 265 22.61 4.35 -5.52
CA SER A 265 23.21 3.60 -6.63
C SER A 265 24.26 2.58 -6.18
N GLY A 266 24.89 2.78 -5.03
CA GLY A 266 25.83 1.84 -4.40
C GLY A 266 25.18 0.90 -3.37
N TYR A 267 23.86 0.69 -3.40
CA TYR A 267 23.18 -0.23 -2.46
C TYR A 267 23.70 -1.66 -2.64
N ASN A 268 24.08 -2.30 -1.54
CA ASN A 268 24.62 -3.67 -1.56
C ASN A 268 23.47 -4.70 -1.60
N TRP A 269 23.26 -5.27 -2.77
CA TRP A 269 22.30 -6.35 -3.00
C TRP A 269 22.89 -7.75 -2.80
N SER A 270 24.23 -7.89 -2.73
CA SER A 270 24.90 -9.20 -2.70
C SER A 270 24.46 -10.06 -1.51
N ASP A 271 24.43 -9.44 -0.33
CA ASP A 271 24.05 -10.14 0.90
C ASP A 271 22.58 -10.59 0.88
N ILE A 272 21.69 -9.76 0.31
CA ILE A 272 20.27 -10.05 0.16
C ILE A 272 20.06 -11.19 -0.84
N VAL A 273 20.73 -11.13 -1.98
CA VAL A 273 20.69 -12.17 -3.02
C VAL A 273 21.14 -13.52 -2.47
N THR A 274 22.29 -13.53 -1.79
CA THR A 274 22.84 -14.75 -1.19
C THR A 274 21.94 -15.30 -0.10
N LYS A 275 21.42 -14.42 0.76
CA LYS A 275 20.57 -14.78 1.90
C LYS A 275 19.25 -15.41 1.45
N HIS A 276 18.60 -14.89 0.42
CA HIS A 276 17.25 -15.31 0.01
C HIS A 276 17.22 -16.11 -1.29
N GLY A 277 18.35 -16.35 -1.94
CA GLY A 277 18.41 -17.08 -3.21
C GLY A 277 17.69 -16.36 -4.37
N ILE A 278 17.63 -15.01 -4.35
CA ILE A 278 16.99 -14.22 -5.39
C ILE A 278 17.71 -14.44 -6.71
N THR A 279 16.97 -14.86 -7.75
CA THR A 279 17.55 -15.26 -9.03
C THR A 279 17.76 -14.08 -9.98
N LYS A 280 16.87 -13.08 -9.96
CA LYS A 280 16.95 -11.88 -10.80
C LYS A 280 16.47 -10.64 -10.08
N ILE A 281 17.15 -9.51 -10.35
CA ILE A 281 16.72 -8.16 -9.94
C ILE A 281 16.73 -7.28 -11.18
N VAL A 282 15.61 -6.67 -11.51
CA VAL A 282 15.48 -5.70 -12.59
C VAL A 282 15.19 -4.33 -12.00
N ASN A 283 16.04 -3.36 -12.29
CA ASN A 283 15.88 -1.97 -11.90
C ASN A 283 15.50 -1.13 -13.12
N ASN A 284 14.23 -0.74 -13.20
CA ASN A 284 13.71 0.10 -14.26
C ASN A 284 13.95 1.58 -13.92
N CYS A 285 14.80 2.22 -14.70
CA CYS A 285 15.26 3.58 -14.52
C CYS A 285 14.55 4.53 -15.47
N ALA A 286 13.99 5.61 -14.96
CA ALA A 286 13.37 6.67 -15.75
C ALA A 286 14.32 7.87 -15.86
N LEU A 287 14.81 8.15 -17.08
CA LEU A 287 15.85 9.16 -17.34
C LEU A 287 15.45 10.59 -16.97
N ASN A 288 14.17 10.91 -17.03
CA ASN A 288 13.63 12.24 -16.73
C ASN A 288 12.90 12.31 -15.38
N ASP A 289 13.19 11.39 -14.48
CA ASP A 289 12.58 11.33 -13.16
C ASP A 289 13.04 12.50 -12.27
N LYS A 290 12.15 13.49 -12.10
CA LYS A 290 12.40 14.66 -11.25
C LYS A 290 12.13 14.38 -9.77
N ALA A 291 11.25 13.43 -9.46
CA ALA A 291 10.93 13.09 -8.08
C ALA A 291 12.14 12.46 -7.36
N LEU A 292 12.91 11.64 -8.07
CA LEU A 292 14.15 11.05 -7.54
C LEU A 292 15.25 12.09 -7.28
N LEU A 293 15.31 13.15 -8.08
CA LEU A 293 16.25 14.26 -7.81
C LEU A 293 15.91 14.94 -6.48
N ALA A 294 14.61 15.19 -6.24
CA ALA A 294 14.16 15.79 -4.98
C ALA A 294 14.42 14.83 -3.80
N SER A 295 14.16 13.53 -3.94
CA SER A 295 14.36 12.55 -2.86
C SER A 295 15.83 12.43 -2.45
N GLN A 296 16.77 12.49 -3.41
CA GLN A 296 18.20 12.44 -3.11
C GLN A 296 18.68 13.65 -2.32
N VAL A 297 18.14 14.84 -2.63
CA VAL A 297 18.56 16.08 -1.95
C VAL A 297 17.93 16.21 -0.56
N LEU A 298 16.66 15.83 -0.43
CA LEU A 298 15.85 16.12 0.77
C LEU A 298 15.80 14.95 1.76
N ALA A 299 15.90 13.70 1.28
CA ALA A 299 15.69 12.53 2.12
C ALA A 299 17.01 11.86 2.52
N VAL A 300 17.44 12.09 3.76
CA VAL A 300 18.67 11.50 4.31
C VAL A 300 18.66 9.97 4.16
N GLY A 301 19.76 9.42 3.60
CA GLY A 301 19.94 7.98 3.45
C GLY A 301 19.35 7.38 2.18
N LEU A 302 18.58 8.13 1.40
CA LEU A 302 18.06 7.71 0.10
C LEU A 302 18.95 8.16 -1.06
N GLY A 303 18.60 7.74 -2.27
CA GLY A 303 19.32 8.04 -3.50
C GLY A 303 18.40 8.04 -4.72
N MET A 304 18.96 7.80 -5.89
CA MET A 304 18.23 7.82 -7.16
C MET A 304 18.63 6.68 -8.11
N ALA A 305 18.82 5.47 -7.58
CA ALA A 305 19.15 4.30 -8.41
C ALA A 305 18.12 4.04 -9.52
N GLY A 306 16.85 4.44 -9.34
CA GLY A 306 15.81 4.42 -10.37
C GLY A 306 16.01 5.45 -11.49
N ARG A 307 17.09 6.21 -11.48
CA ARG A 307 17.47 7.13 -12.56
C ARG A 307 18.88 6.84 -13.09
N GLU A 308 19.84 6.57 -12.19
CA GLU A 308 21.24 6.33 -12.52
C GLU A 308 21.59 4.87 -12.74
N GLY A 309 20.77 3.98 -12.23
CA GLY A 309 21.08 2.55 -12.11
C GLY A 309 21.86 2.22 -10.83
N PHE A 310 21.88 0.94 -10.48
CA PHE A 310 22.79 0.43 -9.46
C PHE A 310 24.19 0.29 -10.03
N LYS A 311 25.17 0.66 -9.22
CA LYS A 311 26.62 0.48 -9.50
C LYS A 311 27.08 -0.80 -8.84
N GLY A 312 27.94 -1.54 -9.50
CA GLY A 312 28.41 -2.83 -9.03
C GLY A 312 27.84 -3.99 -9.87
N SER A 313 28.54 -5.10 -9.84
CA SER A 313 28.22 -6.23 -10.70
C SER A 313 27.67 -7.38 -9.87
N LEU A 314 26.36 -7.63 -10.00
CA LEU A 314 25.79 -8.94 -9.76
C LEU A 314 25.55 -9.58 -11.14
N ALA A 315 26.64 -9.96 -11.80
CA ALA A 315 26.61 -10.45 -13.18
C ALA A 315 25.58 -11.59 -13.35
N GLY A 316 24.69 -11.42 -14.32
CA GLY A 316 23.64 -12.38 -14.59
C GLY A 316 22.44 -12.34 -13.64
N ILE A 317 22.51 -11.61 -12.51
CA ILE A 317 21.40 -11.49 -11.54
C ILE A 317 20.73 -10.12 -11.63
N MET A 318 21.52 -9.03 -11.67
CA MET A 318 21.00 -7.66 -11.68
C MET A 318 21.11 -7.01 -13.05
N ALA A 319 20.02 -6.39 -13.50
CA ALA A 319 20.01 -5.58 -14.71
C ALA A 319 19.38 -4.20 -14.44
N ASN A 320 20.06 -3.14 -14.95
CA ASN A 320 19.48 -1.81 -15.02
C ASN A 320 18.89 -1.60 -16.44
N ARG A 321 17.65 -1.15 -16.51
CA ARG A 321 16.93 -0.84 -17.74
C ARG A 321 16.60 0.64 -17.76
N PHE A 322 16.87 1.34 -18.85
CA PHE A 322 16.72 2.79 -18.90
C PHE A 322 15.66 3.19 -19.91
N TYR A 323 14.63 3.88 -19.44
CA TYR A 323 13.47 4.33 -20.21
C TYR A 323 13.41 5.84 -20.32
N LYS A 324 12.77 6.32 -21.39
CA LYS A 324 12.35 7.72 -21.49
C LYS A 324 11.11 7.92 -20.62
N GLY A 325 11.02 9.07 -19.98
CA GLY A 325 9.84 9.45 -19.21
C GLY A 325 10.15 9.85 -17.77
N GLY A 326 9.11 10.13 -17.01
CA GLY A 326 9.15 10.55 -15.62
C GLY A 326 8.98 9.37 -14.64
N HIS A 327 8.67 9.70 -13.39
CA HIS A 327 8.65 8.77 -12.25
C HIS A 327 7.77 7.51 -12.42
N SER A 328 6.68 7.61 -13.16
CA SER A 328 5.74 6.49 -13.39
C SER A 328 5.89 5.85 -14.78
N ALA A 329 6.94 6.18 -15.55
CA ALA A 329 7.11 5.72 -16.93
C ALA A 329 7.21 4.18 -17.07
N CYS A 330 7.53 3.48 -15.99
CA CYS A 330 7.71 2.03 -15.97
C CYS A 330 6.51 1.27 -15.35
N LEU A 331 5.31 1.88 -15.35
CA LEU A 331 4.09 1.31 -14.74
C LEU A 331 2.96 1.15 -15.78
N SER A 332 3.29 0.96 -17.04
CA SER A 332 2.31 0.72 -18.12
C SER A 332 2.02 -0.77 -18.31
N THR A 333 0.94 -1.07 -19.02
CA THR A 333 0.56 -2.46 -19.37
C THR A 333 1.67 -3.18 -20.14
N ASP A 334 2.40 -2.48 -21.04
CA ASP A 334 3.54 -3.08 -21.75
C ASP A 334 4.64 -3.51 -20.78
N GLN A 335 4.85 -2.75 -19.71
CA GLN A 335 5.81 -3.12 -18.68
C GLN A 335 5.35 -4.33 -17.86
N PHE A 336 4.04 -4.48 -17.64
CA PHE A 336 3.50 -5.65 -16.95
C PHE A 336 3.79 -6.94 -17.72
N LEU A 337 3.63 -6.92 -19.05
CA LEU A 337 4.00 -8.05 -19.91
C LEU A 337 5.48 -8.42 -19.74
N GLU A 338 6.38 -7.44 -19.77
CA GLU A 338 7.82 -7.66 -19.60
C GLU A 338 8.17 -8.21 -18.21
N TRP A 339 7.40 -7.85 -17.16
CA TRP A 339 7.60 -8.42 -15.83
C TRP A 339 7.22 -9.90 -15.80
N PHE A 340 6.15 -10.31 -16.51
CA PHE A 340 5.77 -11.72 -16.58
C PHE A 340 6.73 -12.53 -17.44
N ASP A 341 7.30 -11.99 -18.52
CA ASP A 341 8.40 -12.63 -19.25
C ASP A 341 9.61 -12.87 -18.33
N LEU A 342 9.93 -11.90 -17.46
CA LEU A 342 10.94 -12.10 -16.43
C LEU A 342 10.53 -13.21 -15.45
N PHE A 343 9.29 -13.20 -14.92
CA PHE A 343 8.84 -14.14 -13.89
C PHE A 343 8.79 -15.57 -14.40
N GLU A 344 8.35 -15.79 -15.64
CA GLU A 344 8.23 -17.12 -16.23
C GLU A 344 9.53 -17.62 -16.85
N ARG A 345 10.18 -16.80 -17.66
CA ARG A 345 11.30 -17.22 -18.52
C ARG A 345 12.66 -16.72 -18.04
N SER A 346 12.68 -15.89 -17.00
CA SER A 346 13.90 -15.17 -16.58
C SER A 346 14.51 -14.30 -17.68
N GLU A 347 13.71 -13.95 -18.70
CA GLU A 347 14.10 -13.08 -19.79
C GLU A 347 14.05 -11.61 -19.34
N ILE A 348 15.09 -10.88 -19.67
CA ILE A 348 15.17 -9.44 -19.40
C ILE A 348 15.22 -8.74 -20.74
N ALA A 349 14.09 -8.12 -21.11
CA ALA A 349 14.07 -7.27 -22.29
C ALA A 349 15.07 -6.13 -22.14
N GLN A 350 15.94 -5.93 -23.11
CA GLN A 350 16.91 -4.84 -23.06
C GLN A 350 16.23 -3.48 -23.32
N ALA A 351 16.46 -2.53 -22.45
CA ALA A 351 16.04 -1.14 -22.64
C ALA A 351 17.16 -0.20 -22.20
N ASP A 352 17.84 0.43 -23.17
CA ASP A 352 18.85 1.46 -22.89
C ASP A 352 18.69 2.66 -23.81
N TYR A 353 17.98 3.67 -23.29
CA TYR A 353 17.76 4.93 -24.02
C TYR A 353 18.75 6.03 -23.62
N ARG A 354 19.83 5.74 -22.86
CA ARG A 354 20.81 6.73 -22.40
C ARG A 354 21.51 7.46 -23.53
N GLY A 355 21.87 6.76 -24.58
CA GLY A 355 22.54 7.36 -25.75
C GLY A 355 21.71 8.42 -26.52
N LYS A 356 20.40 8.56 -26.19
CA LYS A 356 19.49 9.54 -26.76
C LYS A 356 19.30 10.77 -25.85
N VAL A 357 20.01 10.84 -24.71
CA VAL A 357 19.91 11.94 -23.74
C VAL A 357 20.95 13.02 -24.07
N LYS A 358 20.52 14.29 -24.12
CA LYS A 358 21.44 15.42 -24.38
C LYS A 358 22.51 15.51 -23.29
N ILE A 359 23.74 15.83 -23.67
CA ILE A 359 24.90 16.02 -22.76
C ILE A 359 24.58 16.96 -21.59
N SER A 360 23.75 18.00 -21.85
CA SER A 360 23.28 18.93 -20.80
C SER A 360 22.53 18.24 -19.66
N THR A 361 21.81 17.14 -19.92
CA THR A 361 21.09 16.37 -18.90
C THR A 361 22.03 15.51 -18.07
N ALA A 362 23.07 14.96 -18.68
CA ALA A 362 24.12 14.20 -17.98
C ALA A 362 24.89 15.09 -17.01
N ILE A 363 25.32 16.29 -17.45
CA ILE A 363 25.99 17.28 -16.60
C ILE A 363 25.09 17.72 -15.45
N LYS A 364 23.81 17.99 -15.71
CA LYS A 364 22.84 18.37 -14.68
C LYS A 364 22.66 17.28 -13.61
N ASN A 365 22.62 16.01 -14.04
CA ASN A 365 22.53 14.88 -13.13
C ASN A 365 23.77 14.75 -12.23
N THR A 366 24.95 14.92 -12.80
CA THR A 366 26.22 14.87 -12.05
C THR A 366 26.29 16.00 -11.00
N LEU A 367 25.88 17.22 -11.37
CA LEU A 367 25.85 18.35 -10.44
C LEU A 367 24.86 18.11 -9.29
N ILE A 368 23.67 17.55 -9.57
CA ILE A 368 22.67 17.24 -8.53
C ILE A 368 23.14 16.09 -7.64
N THR A 369 23.86 15.11 -8.17
CA THR A 369 24.47 14.03 -7.36
C THR A 369 25.48 14.58 -6.36
N LEU A 370 26.19 15.66 -6.70
CA LEU A 370 27.15 16.34 -5.83
C LEU A 370 26.52 17.34 -4.85
N MET A 371 25.28 17.79 -5.08
CA MET A 371 24.60 18.79 -4.22
C MET A 371 24.57 18.43 -2.73
N PRO A 372 24.25 17.20 -2.31
CA PRO A 372 24.21 16.86 -0.88
C PRO A 372 25.56 16.99 -0.18
N THR A 373 26.67 16.92 -0.92
CA THR A 373 28.03 17.09 -0.37
C THR A 373 28.44 18.57 -0.31
N LEU A 374 27.74 19.44 -1.02
CA LEU A 374 28.03 20.87 -1.14
C LEU A 374 27.14 21.77 -0.27
N ILE A 375 26.04 21.24 0.24
CA ILE A 375 25.13 21.98 1.13
C ILE A 375 25.63 21.84 2.57
N PRO A 376 26.13 22.88 3.23
CA PRO A 376 26.51 22.82 4.64
C PRO A 376 25.30 22.44 5.52
N ILE A 377 25.52 21.63 6.54
CA ILE A 377 24.49 21.17 7.49
C ILE A 377 23.68 22.35 8.08
N SER A 378 24.28 23.54 8.15
CA SER A 378 23.64 24.80 8.58
C SER A 378 22.46 25.24 7.70
N THR A 379 22.45 24.94 6.41
CA THR A 379 21.35 25.28 5.49
C THR A 379 20.17 24.32 5.65
N VAL A 380 20.43 23.07 5.97
CA VAL A 380 19.37 22.07 6.25
C VAL A 380 18.66 22.39 7.57
N THR A 381 19.39 22.82 8.60
CA THR A 381 18.82 23.26 9.87
C THR A 381 17.99 24.56 9.72
N LEU A 382 18.42 25.49 8.85
CA LEU A 382 17.67 26.72 8.56
C LEU A 382 16.37 26.43 7.80
N LEU A 383 16.37 25.51 6.85
CA LEU A 383 15.18 25.05 6.14
C LEU A 383 14.21 24.30 7.06
N LEU A 384 14.72 23.44 7.94
CA LEU A 384 13.89 22.75 8.94
C LEU A 384 13.31 23.71 9.98
N TRP A 385 14.03 24.77 10.32
CA TRP A 385 13.53 25.83 11.22
C TRP A 385 12.42 26.66 10.54
N PHE A 386 12.58 27.00 9.25
CA PHE A 386 11.61 27.78 8.48
C PHE A 386 10.30 27.04 8.20
N PHE A 387 10.31 25.69 8.19
CA PHE A 387 9.10 24.87 8.03
C PHE A 387 8.45 24.47 9.35
N ASN A 388 9.06 24.76 10.50
CA ASN A 388 8.53 24.51 11.84
C ASN A 388 8.14 25.81 12.60
N SER A 389 8.34 26.96 12.01
CA SER A 389 7.85 28.27 12.48
C SER A 389 6.65 28.72 11.61
#